data_e142e38e89c557e5292bdd12e13d3186
#
_entry.id   e142e38e89c557e5292bdd12e13d3186
#
_cell.length_a   1.000
_cell.length_b   1.000
_cell.length_c   1.000
_cell.angle_alpha   90.00
_cell.angle_beta   90.00
_cell.angle_gamma   90.00
#
_symmetry.space_group_name_H-M   'P 1'
#
loop_
_entity.id
_entity.type
_entity.pdbx_description
1 polymer ?
#
loop_
_entity_poly.entity_id
_entity_poly.type
_entity_poly.pdbx_seq_one_letter_code
_entity_poly.pdbx_strand_id
1 'polypeptide(L)'
;MKLGRVRSGIAVATIVFVACLLCQSEDKRKIIIDQDAAGPAGSDQQSMLLLIQSPQTEVLGITVVTGDAWLTEEVAHTLRMLEIIGRTDIPVLRGAEYPLVRTKEETEQMEQRYGNFAWLGAWTPRFYHAPRELGEMPEGKPTTKAADEDAAHFLLRTVHKYPHEVTIYEGGPMTNLALAISIDPEFASLAKELVFMGASLSPETPDPEFTNTPRREFNLWFDPEAAHIVLRAPWKKIVCTTVDISVKTRMTNELINKIKSSNSPAAQYIGKYERLRGSYNYLWDELASAAWLDPSLITKKENLYMDIELDRGASYGDTLTWSDVDKPKRDVQSVEIQVDLDTEKFYKMFVDLLSAKTPPPSKPPMP
;
A
#
# COMPACT_ATOMS: atom_id res chain seq x y z
N MET A 1 11.18 -73.58 -61.27
CA MET A 1 10.88 -72.18 -61.23
C MET A 1 9.99 -71.97 -60.02
N LYS A 2 10.53 -71.46 -58.92
CA LYS A 2 9.76 -71.09 -57.70
C LYS A 2 9.93 -69.60 -57.43
N LEU A 3 8.87 -68.88 -57.52
CA LEU A 3 8.82 -67.44 -57.16
C LEU A 3 8.86 -67.30 -55.64
N GLY A 4 9.84 -66.54 -55.15
CA GLY A 4 9.92 -66.12 -53.75
C GLY A 4 9.13 -64.85 -53.52
N ARG A 5 8.24 -64.87 -52.56
CA ARG A 5 7.52 -63.69 -52.06
C ARG A 5 8.38 -62.88 -51.06
N VAL A 6 8.72 -61.65 -51.40
CA VAL A 6 9.32 -60.71 -50.47
C VAL A 6 8.16 -60.07 -49.62
N ARG A 7 8.23 -60.22 -48.32
CA ARG A 7 7.36 -59.53 -47.35
C ARG A 7 8.05 -58.28 -46.92
N SER A 8 7.54 -57.12 -47.33
CA SER A 8 7.92 -55.82 -46.80
C SER A 8 7.24 -55.61 -45.46
N GLY A 9 8.04 -55.58 -44.41
CA GLY A 9 7.58 -55.16 -43.10
C GLY A 9 7.63 -53.63 -42.99
N ILE A 10 6.49 -52.97 -42.79
CA ILE A 10 6.40 -51.57 -42.48
C ILE A 10 6.52 -51.40 -40.99
N ALA A 11 7.64 -50.83 -40.52
CA ALA A 11 7.82 -50.44 -39.14
C ALA A 11 7.13 -49.09 -38.90
N VAL A 12 6.04 -49.10 -38.15
CA VAL A 12 5.37 -47.87 -37.70
C VAL A 12 6.13 -47.35 -36.48
N ALA A 13 6.91 -46.31 -36.67
CA ALA A 13 7.55 -45.58 -35.57
C ALA A 13 6.51 -44.66 -34.90
N THR A 14 6.04 -45.04 -33.70
CA THR A 14 5.18 -44.19 -32.87
C THR A 14 6.04 -43.11 -32.20
N ILE A 15 6.00 -41.92 -32.74
CA ILE A 15 6.62 -40.74 -32.11
C ILE A 15 5.69 -40.31 -30.98
N VAL A 16 6.09 -40.60 -29.73
CA VAL A 16 5.43 -40.04 -28.54
C VAL A 16 5.91 -38.61 -28.36
N PHE A 17 5.07 -37.64 -28.72
CA PHE A 17 5.27 -36.23 -28.38
C PHE A 17 4.98 -36.08 -26.90
N VAL A 18 6.02 -36.09 -26.06
CA VAL A 18 5.93 -35.61 -24.68
C VAL A 18 5.87 -34.09 -24.74
N ALA A 19 4.67 -33.55 -24.73
CA ALA A 19 4.45 -32.14 -24.49
C ALA A 19 4.85 -31.83 -23.03
N CYS A 20 6.10 -31.45 -22.83
CA CYS A 20 6.53 -30.79 -21.59
C CYS A 20 5.75 -29.47 -21.49
N LEU A 21 4.62 -29.47 -20.80
CA LEU A 21 4.01 -28.27 -20.28
C LEU A 21 5.01 -27.65 -19.30
N LEU A 22 5.91 -26.83 -19.82
CA LEU A 22 6.63 -25.83 -19.02
C LEU A 22 5.54 -24.91 -18.47
N CYS A 23 5.09 -25.21 -17.26
CA CYS A 23 4.40 -24.25 -16.44
C CYS A 23 5.42 -23.12 -16.21
N GLN A 24 5.46 -22.13 -17.11
CA GLN A 24 6.15 -20.89 -16.84
C GLN A 24 5.44 -20.30 -15.63
N SER A 25 6.04 -20.43 -14.48
CA SER A 25 5.72 -19.58 -13.33
C SER A 25 5.89 -18.16 -13.84
N GLU A 26 4.79 -17.44 -14.05
CA GLU A 26 4.89 -16.00 -14.29
C GLU A 26 5.72 -15.42 -13.14
N ASP A 27 6.76 -14.67 -13.48
CA ASP A 27 7.60 -14.02 -12.47
C ASP A 27 6.71 -13.11 -11.63
N LYS A 28 6.71 -13.34 -10.32
CA LYS A 28 5.91 -12.54 -9.39
C LYS A 28 6.34 -11.08 -9.45
N ARG A 29 5.38 -10.18 -9.37
CA ARG A 29 5.65 -8.74 -9.30
C ARG A 29 6.23 -8.40 -7.93
N LYS A 30 7.41 -7.79 -7.93
CA LYS A 30 8.13 -7.38 -6.71
C LYS A 30 7.56 -6.08 -6.17
N ILE A 31 7.31 -6.04 -4.86
CA ILE A 31 6.77 -4.88 -4.17
C ILE A 31 7.41 -4.71 -2.79
N ILE A 32 7.68 -3.47 -2.42
CA ILE A 32 7.89 -3.05 -1.04
C ILE A 32 6.63 -2.30 -0.60
N ILE A 33 6.14 -2.60 0.59
CA ILE A 33 4.99 -1.93 1.20
C ILE A 33 5.55 -0.96 2.24
N ASP A 34 5.32 0.35 2.06
CA ASP A 34 5.52 1.37 3.10
C ASP A 34 4.15 1.75 3.67
N GLN A 35 4.00 1.70 4.99
CA GLN A 35 2.68 1.81 5.62
C GLN A 35 2.74 2.33 7.04
N ASP A 36 1.72 3.11 7.45
CA ASP A 36 1.45 3.52 8.82
C ASP A 36 0.37 2.63 9.44
N ALA A 37 0.71 1.36 9.61
CA ALA A 37 -0.17 0.24 9.82
C ALA A 37 -0.82 0.19 11.20
N ALA A 38 -1.67 1.15 11.52
CA ALA A 38 -2.48 1.10 12.73
C ALA A 38 -3.34 -0.17 12.74
N GLY A 39 -3.27 -0.90 13.83
CA GLY A 39 -3.94 -2.19 13.99
C GLY A 39 -5.01 -2.19 15.10
N PRO A 40 -5.66 -3.34 15.33
CA PRO A 40 -5.63 -4.52 14.45
C PRO A 40 -6.70 -4.47 13.36
N ALA A 41 -6.37 -4.99 12.18
CA ALA A 41 -7.27 -5.26 11.07
C ALA A 41 -7.93 -4.04 10.40
N GLY A 42 -7.40 -2.83 10.60
CA GLY A 42 -7.85 -1.62 9.89
C GLY A 42 -7.48 -1.61 8.40
N SER A 43 -7.81 -0.51 7.72
CA SER A 43 -7.59 -0.27 6.28
C SER A 43 -6.16 -0.62 5.87
N ASP A 44 -5.18 -0.07 6.56
CA ASP A 44 -3.75 -0.25 6.31
C ASP A 44 -3.36 -1.73 6.28
N GLN A 45 -3.79 -2.49 7.30
CA GLN A 45 -3.49 -3.91 7.38
C GLN A 45 -4.26 -4.74 6.35
N GLN A 46 -5.48 -4.35 6.00
CA GLN A 46 -6.24 -5.02 4.95
C GLN A 46 -5.60 -4.81 3.58
N SER A 47 -5.06 -3.63 3.30
CA SER A 47 -4.30 -3.35 2.08
C SER A 47 -3.06 -4.25 1.96
N MET A 48 -2.29 -4.36 3.05
CA MET A 48 -1.14 -5.27 3.12
C MET A 48 -1.57 -6.74 2.89
N LEU A 49 -2.69 -7.15 3.51
CA LEU A 49 -3.22 -8.50 3.34
C LEU A 49 -3.59 -8.80 1.88
N LEU A 50 -4.18 -7.86 1.14
CA LEU A 50 -4.46 -8.03 -0.29
C LEU A 50 -3.17 -8.33 -1.08
N LEU A 51 -2.12 -7.56 -0.84
CA LEU A 51 -0.84 -7.72 -1.52
C LEU A 51 -0.15 -9.06 -1.15
N ILE A 52 -0.20 -9.44 0.12
CA ILE A 52 0.40 -10.67 0.64
C ILE A 52 -0.37 -11.93 0.18
N GLN A 53 -1.70 -11.85 0.11
CA GLN A 53 -2.57 -12.96 -0.29
C GLN A 53 -2.56 -13.21 -1.80
N SER A 54 -2.14 -12.24 -2.60
CA SER A 54 -2.06 -12.40 -4.06
C SER A 54 -0.94 -13.37 -4.45
N PRO A 55 -1.23 -14.44 -5.21
CA PRO A 55 -0.20 -15.36 -5.68
C PRO A 55 0.76 -14.76 -6.70
N GLN A 56 0.38 -13.62 -7.30
CA GLN A 56 1.18 -12.91 -8.32
C GLN A 56 2.19 -11.92 -7.72
N THR A 57 2.21 -11.78 -6.39
CA THR A 57 3.00 -10.77 -5.70
C THR A 57 4.15 -11.41 -4.93
N GLU A 58 5.31 -10.78 -4.98
CA GLU A 58 6.46 -11.04 -4.12
C GLU A 58 6.67 -9.80 -3.24
N VAL A 59 6.20 -9.86 -1.99
CA VAL A 59 6.45 -8.81 -1.00
C VAL A 59 7.87 -8.97 -0.48
N LEU A 60 8.74 -8.01 -0.81
CA LEU A 60 10.17 -8.03 -0.46
C LEU A 60 10.42 -7.58 0.99
N GLY A 61 9.52 -6.76 1.52
CA GLY A 61 9.54 -6.27 2.90
C GLY A 61 8.43 -5.26 3.14
N ILE A 62 8.20 -4.96 4.41
CA ILE A 62 7.26 -3.93 4.88
C ILE A 62 8.05 -2.92 5.66
N THR A 63 8.12 -1.69 5.18
CA THR A 63 8.66 -0.55 5.89
C THR A 63 7.53 0.18 6.61
N VAL A 64 7.74 0.54 7.87
CA VAL A 64 6.69 1.14 8.71
C VAL A 64 7.09 2.55 9.09
N VAL A 65 6.14 3.47 9.05
CA VAL A 65 6.30 4.88 9.38
C VAL A 65 5.28 5.30 10.43
N THR A 66 5.54 6.29 11.24
CA THR A 66 4.51 6.90 12.09
C THR A 66 3.50 7.65 11.24
N GLY A 67 2.23 7.40 11.47
CA GLY A 67 1.12 8.10 10.82
C GLY A 67 -0.16 7.94 11.64
N ASP A 68 -0.97 6.97 11.33
CA ASP A 68 -2.24 6.67 12.04
C ASP A 68 -2.01 6.28 13.51
N ALA A 69 -0.85 5.65 13.82
CA ALA A 69 -0.37 5.41 15.17
C ALA A 69 1.14 5.70 15.26
N TRP A 70 1.73 5.48 16.44
CA TRP A 70 3.17 5.59 16.59
C TRP A 70 3.92 4.39 16.00
N LEU A 71 5.07 4.64 15.39
CA LEU A 71 5.95 3.62 14.77
C LEU A 71 6.10 2.33 15.61
N THR A 72 6.25 2.46 16.93
CA THR A 72 6.44 1.28 17.82
C THR A 72 5.19 0.41 17.85
N GLU A 73 4.02 1.01 17.88
CA GLU A 73 2.73 0.33 17.87
C GLU A 73 2.46 -0.30 16.52
N GLU A 74 2.65 0.43 15.43
CA GLU A 74 2.41 -0.03 14.06
C GLU A 74 3.32 -1.20 13.67
N VAL A 75 4.61 -1.13 14.06
CA VAL A 75 5.54 -2.25 13.90
C VAL A 75 5.05 -3.49 14.66
N ALA A 76 4.56 -3.31 15.90
CA ALA A 76 4.06 -4.43 16.69
C ALA A 76 2.80 -5.05 16.08
N HIS A 77 1.84 -4.25 15.60
CA HIS A 77 0.65 -4.71 14.91
C HIS A 77 0.98 -5.42 13.60
N THR A 78 1.90 -4.87 12.80
CA THR A 78 2.38 -5.50 11.55
C THR A 78 3.02 -6.85 11.81
N LEU A 79 3.95 -6.95 12.75
CA LEU A 79 4.57 -8.22 13.13
C LEU A 79 3.53 -9.24 13.59
N ARG A 80 2.58 -8.81 14.43
CA ARG A 80 1.54 -9.69 14.94
C ARG A 80 0.59 -10.18 13.85
N MET A 81 0.20 -9.32 12.92
CA MET A 81 -0.58 -9.70 11.74
C MET A 81 0.16 -10.78 10.93
N LEU A 82 1.45 -10.59 10.65
CA LEU A 82 2.26 -11.57 9.90
C LEU A 82 2.38 -12.92 10.64
N GLU A 83 2.50 -12.91 11.97
CA GLU A 83 2.45 -14.14 12.77
C GLU A 83 1.11 -14.87 12.63
N ILE A 84 0.00 -14.15 12.71
CA ILE A 84 -1.35 -14.71 12.62
C ILE A 84 -1.59 -15.38 11.26
N ILE A 85 -1.12 -14.74 10.17
CA ILE A 85 -1.31 -15.29 8.83
C ILE A 85 -0.18 -16.26 8.39
N GLY A 86 0.84 -16.47 9.23
CA GLY A 86 1.95 -17.41 8.97
C GLY A 86 2.95 -16.91 7.91
N ARG A 87 3.18 -15.58 7.83
CA ARG A 87 4.09 -14.95 6.87
C ARG A 87 5.24 -14.19 7.55
N THR A 88 5.81 -14.79 8.57
CA THR A 88 6.99 -14.25 9.30
C THR A 88 8.29 -14.26 8.47
N ASP A 89 8.23 -14.75 7.24
CA ASP A 89 9.29 -14.66 6.23
C ASP A 89 9.44 -13.24 5.65
N ILE A 90 8.41 -12.41 5.75
CA ILE A 90 8.44 -11.02 5.26
C ILE A 90 9.11 -10.14 6.32
N PRO A 91 10.25 -9.50 6.01
CA PRO A 91 10.90 -8.60 6.97
C PRO A 91 10.07 -7.33 7.19
N VAL A 92 9.99 -6.91 8.44
CA VAL A 92 9.41 -5.63 8.87
C VAL A 92 10.53 -4.70 9.29
N LEU A 93 10.58 -3.50 8.72
CA LEU A 93 11.66 -2.53 8.90
C LEU A 93 11.10 -1.28 9.61
N ARG A 94 11.78 -0.86 10.65
CA ARG A 94 11.43 0.38 11.37
C ARG A 94 11.87 1.59 10.54
N GLY A 95 10.96 2.51 10.32
CA GLY A 95 11.21 3.77 9.62
C GLY A 95 11.22 4.98 10.54
N ALA A 96 10.70 6.09 10.05
CA ALA A 96 10.66 7.36 10.73
C ALA A 96 9.67 7.36 11.90
N GLU A 97 10.14 7.81 13.09
CA GLU A 97 9.30 7.98 14.29
C GLU A 97 8.56 9.32 14.28
N TYR A 98 9.03 10.29 13.50
CA TYR A 98 8.46 11.64 13.39
C TYR A 98 8.45 12.11 11.93
N PRO A 99 7.50 12.99 11.55
CA PRO A 99 7.58 13.73 10.30
C PRO A 99 8.88 14.54 10.19
N LEU A 100 9.27 14.92 8.97
CA LEU A 100 10.52 15.67 8.74
C LEU A 100 10.53 17.02 9.45
N VAL A 101 9.39 17.73 9.48
CA VAL A 101 9.33 19.09 10.00
C VAL A 101 8.12 19.33 10.91
N ARG A 102 6.93 18.88 10.52
CA ARG A 102 5.70 19.10 11.29
C ARG A 102 5.81 18.48 12.68
N THR A 103 5.32 19.19 13.71
CA THR A 103 5.26 18.70 15.09
C THR A 103 3.83 18.73 15.63
N LYS A 104 3.60 17.96 16.70
CA LYS A 104 2.32 17.98 17.42
C LYS A 104 2.00 19.37 17.96
N GLU A 105 2.99 20.05 18.53
CA GLU A 105 2.84 21.40 19.12
C GLU A 105 2.50 22.44 18.04
N GLU A 106 3.10 22.37 16.86
CA GLU A 106 2.75 23.21 15.72
C GLU A 106 1.31 22.93 15.26
N THR A 107 0.94 21.66 15.19
CA THR A 107 -0.42 21.25 14.81
C THR A 107 -1.46 21.78 15.81
N GLU A 108 -1.22 21.68 17.11
CA GLU A 108 -2.08 22.28 18.13
C GLU A 108 -2.21 23.81 17.99
N GLN A 109 -1.14 24.51 17.60
CA GLN A 109 -1.20 25.94 17.30
C GLN A 109 -2.00 26.24 16.03
N MET A 110 -1.93 25.38 15.03
CA MET A 110 -2.75 25.52 13.82
C MET A 110 -4.23 25.31 14.12
N GLU A 111 -4.59 24.31 14.95
CA GLU A 111 -5.98 24.12 15.39
C GLU A 111 -6.54 25.34 16.13
N GLN A 112 -5.74 25.98 16.97
CA GLN A 112 -6.15 27.22 17.65
C GLN A 112 -6.43 28.38 16.68
N ARG A 113 -5.77 28.43 15.52
CA ARG A 113 -5.90 29.51 14.54
C ARG A 113 -6.95 29.22 13.46
N TYR A 114 -7.06 27.98 13.02
CA TYR A 114 -7.80 27.61 11.82
C TYR A 114 -8.95 26.63 12.08
N GLY A 115 -9.10 26.14 13.31
CA GLY A 115 -10.10 25.15 13.69
C GLY A 115 -9.51 23.73 13.74
N ASN A 116 -10.27 22.83 14.39
CA ASN A 116 -9.83 21.48 14.67
C ASN A 116 -9.71 20.63 13.40
N PHE A 117 -8.69 19.79 13.36
CA PHE A 117 -8.55 18.73 12.36
C PHE A 117 -9.39 17.51 12.76
N ALA A 118 -10.01 16.88 11.78
CA ALA A 118 -10.87 15.72 12.03
C ALA A 118 -10.08 14.49 12.46
N TRP A 119 -8.88 14.33 11.91
CA TRP A 119 -7.97 13.23 12.18
C TRP A 119 -6.53 13.74 12.39
N LEU A 120 -5.86 13.19 13.38
CA LEU A 120 -4.50 13.59 13.79
C LEU A 120 -3.55 12.38 13.89
N GLY A 121 -4.01 11.20 13.48
CA GLY A 121 -3.21 9.98 13.59
C GLY A 121 -2.70 9.74 15.01
N ALA A 122 -1.41 9.47 15.14
CA ALA A 122 -0.71 9.26 16.42
C ALA A 122 -0.90 10.40 17.43
N TRP A 123 -1.28 11.60 16.99
CA TRP A 123 -1.50 12.76 17.86
C TRP A 123 -2.96 12.93 18.30
N THR A 124 -3.86 12.02 17.90
CA THR A 124 -5.28 12.09 18.28
C THR A 124 -5.43 11.95 19.79
N PRO A 125 -5.99 12.97 20.52
CA PRO A 125 -5.93 13.05 21.98
C PRO A 125 -6.47 11.81 22.72
N ARG A 126 -7.54 11.20 22.20
CA ARG A 126 -8.18 10.02 22.84
C ARG A 126 -7.37 8.73 22.74
N PHE A 127 -6.39 8.68 21.83
CA PHE A 127 -5.51 7.53 21.62
C PHE A 127 -4.06 7.85 21.93
N TYR A 128 -3.77 9.09 22.36
CA TYR A 128 -2.40 9.54 22.56
C TYR A 128 -1.73 8.78 23.71
N HIS A 129 -0.56 8.25 23.41
CA HIS A 129 0.43 7.74 24.36
C HIS A 129 1.83 8.17 23.90
N ALA A 130 2.86 7.93 24.69
CA ALA A 130 4.22 8.29 24.30
C ALA A 130 4.71 7.45 23.09
N PRO A 131 5.56 7.99 22.21
CA PRO A 131 5.95 7.34 20.94
C PRO A 131 6.50 5.92 21.06
N ARG A 132 7.14 5.62 22.21
CA ARG A 132 7.77 4.30 22.46
C ARG A 132 6.97 3.42 23.41
N GLU A 133 5.82 3.86 23.82
CA GLU A 133 4.87 3.05 24.55
C GLU A 133 4.08 2.19 23.59
N LEU A 134 3.77 0.98 24.01
CA LEU A 134 2.93 0.08 23.25
C LEU A 134 1.52 0.11 23.85
N GLY A 135 0.54 0.52 23.05
CA GLY A 135 -0.85 0.51 23.41
C GLY A 135 -1.41 -0.89 23.71
N GLU A 136 -2.70 -0.99 23.93
CA GLU A 136 -3.37 -2.28 24.09
C GLU A 136 -3.39 -3.04 22.75
N MET A 137 -2.96 -4.30 22.78
CA MET A 137 -2.98 -5.19 21.64
C MET A 137 -3.98 -6.34 21.84
N PRO A 138 -5.23 -6.18 21.43
CA PRO A 138 -6.25 -7.22 21.64
C PRO A 138 -5.97 -8.51 20.86
N GLU A 139 -5.17 -8.45 19.79
CA GLU A 139 -4.69 -9.60 19.03
C GLU A 139 -3.47 -10.29 19.66
N GLY A 140 -2.93 -9.71 20.73
CA GLY A 140 -1.74 -10.19 21.43
C GLY A 140 -0.44 -9.56 20.90
N LYS A 141 0.57 -9.49 21.76
CA LYS A 141 1.88 -8.95 21.39
C LYS A 141 2.63 -9.90 20.45
N PRO A 142 3.43 -9.35 19.51
CA PRO A 142 4.25 -10.17 18.65
C PRO A 142 5.38 -10.86 19.42
N THR A 143 5.83 -12.00 18.94
CA THR A 143 7.02 -12.73 19.40
C THR A 143 8.20 -12.56 18.45
N THR A 144 7.93 -12.25 17.18
CA THR A 144 8.90 -11.88 16.16
C THR A 144 9.38 -10.44 16.38
N LYS A 145 10.47 -10.08 15.73
CA LYS A 145 11.08 -8.74 15.83
C LYS A 145 11.24 -8.13 14.44
N ALA A 146 11.22 -6.80 14.40
CA ALA A 146 11.66 -6.07 13.22
C ALA A 146 13.13 -6.38 12.88
N ALA A 147 13.49 -6.25 11.62
CA ALA A 147 14.88 -6.37 11.18
C ALA A 147 15.75 -5.27 11.81
N ASP A 148 17.06 -5.51 11.88
CA ASP A 148 18.01 -4.54 12.45
C ASP A 148 18.29 -3.36 11.49
N GLU A 149 18.03 -3.53 10.19
CA GLU A 149 18.15 -2.50 9.16
C GLU A 149 16.97 -1.52 9.24
N ASP A 150 17.20 -0.23 9.05
CA ASP A 150 16.13 0.76 8.96
C ASP A 150 15.45 0.78 7.57
N ALA A 151 14.28 1.42 7.51
CA ALA A 151 13.47 1.47 6.30
C ALA A 151 14.18 2.12 5.10
N ALA A 152 14.85 3.26 5.31
CA ALA A 152 15.46 4.00 4.20
C ALA A 152 16.62 3.21 3.56
N HIS A 153 17.48 2.59 4.34
CA HIS A 153 18.56 1.76 3.81
C HIS A 153 18.03 0.49 3.15
N PHE A 154 17.00 -0.14 3.70
CA PHE A 154 16.34 -1.29 3.07
C PHE A 154 15.76 -0.92 1.70
N LEU A 155 15.03 0.19 1.59
CA LEU A 155 14.48 0.72 0.35
C LEU A 155 15.58 0.88 -0.70
N LEU A 156 16.64 1.59 -0.35
CA LEU A 156 17.80 1.84 -1.23
C LEU A 156 18.44 0.53 -1.70
N ARG A 157 18.84 -0.31 -0.76
CA ARG A 157 19.49 -1.59 -1.06
C ARG A 157 18.62 -2.46 -1.98
N THR A 158 17.31 -2.43 -1.79
CA THR A 158 16.40 -3.28 -2.56
C THR A 158 16.21 -2.79 -3.98
N VAL A 159 16.06 -1.48 -4.23
CA VAL A 159 15.94 -0.96 -5.60
C VAL A 159 17.25 -1.08 -6.38
N HIS A 160 18.40 -0.95 -5.71
CA HIS A 160 19.71 -1.23 -6.34
C HIS A 160 19.90 -2.70 -6.69
N LYS A 161 19.37 -3.61 -5.86
CA LYS A 161 19.42 -5.06 -6.12
C LYS A 161 18.52 -5.47 -7.28
N TYR A 162 17.39 -4.82 -7.45
CA TYR A 162 16.38 -5.13 -8.46
C TYR A 162 15.98 -3.86 -9.24
N PRO A 163 16.91 -3.25 -10.00
CA PRO A 163 16.66 -1.97 -10.66
C PRO A 163 15.52 -2.08 -11.66
N HIS A 164 14.55 -1.19 -11.54
CA HIS A 164 13.35 -1.08 -12.37
C HIS A 164 12.35 -2.26 -12.28
N GLU A 165 12.49 -3.11 -11.26
CA GLU A 165 11.59 -4.24 -11.04
C GLU A 165 10.66 -4.03 -9.84
N VAL A 166 11.06 -3.19 -8.87
CA VAL A 166 10.37 -3.02 -7.60
C VAL A 166 9.34 -1.90 -7.67
N THR A 167 8.08 -2.23 -7.44
CA THR A 167 7.04 -1.24 -7.14
C THR A 167 7.17 -0.81 -5.68
N ILE A 168 7.12 0.48 -5.43
CA ILE A 168 6.95 1.03 -4.09
C ILE A 168 5.46 1.31 -3.89
N TYR A 169 4.84 0.61 -2.95
CA TYR A 169 3.49 0.88 -2.49
C TYR A 169 3.57 1.72 -1.23
N GLU A 170 2.93 2.86 -1.23
CA GLU A 170 2.92 3.82 -0.13
C GLU A 170 1.48 4.04 0.34
N GLY A 171 1.18 3.65 1.58
CA GLY A 171 -0.14 3.79 2.18
C GLY A 171 -0.14 4.71 3.41
N GLY A 172 1.00 5.33 3.74
CA GLY A 172 1.15 6.22 4.88
C GLY A 172 1.80 7.56 4.53
N PRO A 173 2.28 8.31 5.52
CA PRO A 173 3.11 9.51 5.30
C PRO A 173 4.46 9.15 4.65
N MET A 174 4.81 9.86 3.60
CA MET A 174 5.96 9.56 2.71
C MET A 174 7.36 9.76 3.32
N THR A 175 7.47 9.84 4.65
CA THR A 175 8.73 10.19 5.35
C THR A 175 9.86 9.23 5.04
N ASN A 176 9.60 7.91 5.01
CA ASN A 176 10.62 6.91 4.70
C ASN A 176 11.16 7.06 3.28
N LEU A 177 10.27 7.32 2.32
CA LEU A 177 10.65 7.53 0.91
C LEU A 177 11.46 8.82 0.75
N ALA A 178 11.07 9.90 1.42
CA ALA A 178 11.78 11.17 1.40
C ALA A 178 13.19 11.03 1.98
N LEU A 179 13.38 10.27 3.05
CA LEU A 179 14.69 9.94 3.61
C LEU A 179 15.53 9.13 2.62
N ALA A 180 14.96 8.10 1.98
CA ALA A 180 15.67 7.32 0.96
C ALA A 180 16.13 8.21 -0.21
N ILE A 181 15.26 9.07 -0.75
CA ILE A 181 15.57 10.01 -1.83
C ILE A 181 16.65 11.02 -1.41
N SER A 182 16.60 11.48 -0.15
CA SER A 182 17.59 12.44 0.38
C SER A 182 18.99 11.83 0.54
N ILE A 183 19.06 10.52 0.83
CA ILE A 183 20.32 9.77 0.91
C ILE A 183 20.83 9.44 -0.49
N ASP A 184 19.95 8.99 -1.38
CA ASP A 184 20.31 8.62 -2.76
C ASP A 184 19.26 9.15 -3.76
N PRO A 185 19.56 10.23 -4.49
CA PRO A 185 18.67 10.81 -5.48
C PRO A 185 18.29 9.88 -6.66
N GLU A 186 19.04 8.79 -6.88
CA GLU A 186 18.71 7.80 -7.92
C GLU A 186 17.60 6.84 -7.49
N PHE A 187 17.24 6.78 -6.21
CA PHE A 187 16.25 5.86 -5.64
C PHE A 187 14.95 5.81 -6.47
N ALA A 188 14.33 6.96 -6.70
CA ALA A 188 13.07 7.04 -7.43
C ALA A 188 13.19 6.56 -8.88
N SER A 189 14.28 6.87 -9.56
CA SER A 189 14.53 6.45 -10.94
C SER A 189 14.86 4.96 -11.07
N LEU A 190 15.40 4.34 -10.02
CA LEU A 190 15.70 2.91 -9.95
C LEU A 190 14.48 2.07 -9.62
N ALA A 191 13.47 2.63 -8.95
CA ALA A 191 12.21 1.94 -8.75
C ALA A 191 11.46 1.76 -10.08
N LYS A 192 10.55 0.79 -10.12
CA LYS A 192 9.66 0.56 -11.26
C LYS A 192 8.59 1.63 -11.35
N GLU A 193 7.92 1.88 -10.24
CA GLU A 193 6.84 2.86 -10.10
C GLU A 193 6.58 3.16 -8.62
N LEU A 194 5.97 4.30 -8.35
CA LEU A 194 5.33 4.64 -7.09
C LEU A 194 3.82 4.46 -7.24
N VAL A 195 3.21 3.72 -6.33
CA VAL A 195 1.75 3.59 -6.20
C VAL A 195 1.38 4.01 -4.79
N PHE A 196 0.52 5.00 -4.63
CA PHE A 196 0.18 5.48 -3.31
C PHE A 196 -1.32 5.77 -3.11
N MET A 197 -1.78 5.57 -1.87
CA MET A 197 -3.04 6.13 -1.40
C MET A 197 -2.74 7.49 -0.77
N GLY A 198 -3.46 8.51 -1.23
CA GLY A 198 -3.27 9.87 -0.73
C GLY A 198 -3.90 10.90 -1.62
N ALA A 199 -3.73 12.15 -1.25
CA ALA A 199 -4.28 13.29 -1.95
C ALA A 199 -5.82 13.39 -1.91
N SER A 200 -6.32 14.61 -1.90
CA SER A 200 -7.74 14.91 -1.98
C SER A 200 -7.94 16.10 -2.91
N LEU A 201 -8.84 15.99 -3.85
CA LEU A 201 -9.08 17.04 -4.86
C LEU A 201 -10.40 17.77 -4.63
N SER A 202 -11.51 17.01 -4.66
CA SER A 202 -12.86 17.52 -4.41
C SER A 202 -13.79 16.31 -4.20
N PRO A 203 -13.64 15.52 -3.13
CA PRO A 203 -14.39 14.30 -2.94
C PRO A 203 -15.88 14.56 -2.72
N GLU A 204 -16.72 13.76 -3.37
CA GLU A 204 -18.17 13.80 -3.20
C GLU A 204 -18.58 12.95 -1.99
N THR A 205 -18.46 13.51 -0.81
CA THR A 205 -18.76 12.83 0.45
C THR A 205 -19.41 13.79 1.46
N PRO A 206 -20.31 13.31 2.35
CA PRO A 206 -20.81 14.11 3.47
C PRO A 206 -19.83 14.14 4.65
N ASP A 207 -18.67 13.50 4.56
CA ASP A 207 -17.70 13.45 5.65
C ASP A 207 -17.16 14.85 5.96
N PRO A 208 -17.29 15.35 7.22
CA PRO A 208 -16.84 16.68 7.60
C PRO A 208 -15.34 16.92 7.38
N GLU A 209 -14.53 15.88 7.41
CA GLU A 209 -13.09 15.96 7.14
C GLU A 209 -12.83 16.57 5.76
N PHE A 210 -13.54 16.10 4.75
CA PHE A 210 -13.33 16.51 3.37
C PHE A 210 -14.27 17.63 2.90
N THR A 211 -15.46 17.79 3.51
CA THR A 211 -16.35 18.92 3.16
C THR A 211 -15.81 20.25 3.63
N ASN A 212 -15.09 20.28 4.75
CA ASN A 212 -14.51 21.50 5.31
C ASN A 212 -13.13 21.83 4.74
N THR A 213 -12.34 20.81 4.40
CA THR A 213 -10.99 20.94 3.85
C THR A 213 -10.78 19.96 2.68
N PRO A 214 -11.41 20.19 1.52
CA PRO A 214 -11.52 19.20 0.45
C PRO A 214 -10.19 18.81 -0.20
N ARG A 215 -9.13 19.60 0.00
CA ARG A 215 -7.80 19.32 -0.55
C ARG A 215 -6.82 18.74 0.46
N ARG A 216 -7.27 18.55 1.69
CA ARG A 216 -6.47 17.93 2.75
C ARG A 216 -6.71 16.43 2.77
N GLU A 217 -5.64 15.68 2.77
CA GLU A 217 -5.64 14.24 2.98
C GLU A 217 -4.54 13.89 3.98
N PHE A 218 -4.82 12.96 4.89
CA PHE A 218 -4.01 12.73 6.07
C PHE A 218 -2.55 12.34 5.77
N ASN A 219 -2.30 11.41 4.87
CA ASN A 219 -0.94 10.92 4.58
C ASN A 219 -0.01 12.05 4.09
N LEU A 220 -0.50 12.84 3.13
CA LEU A 220 0.28 13.97 2.60
C LEU A 220 0.32 15.15 3.56
N TRP A 221 -0.75 15.36 4.35
CA TRP A 221 -0.81 16.41 5.34
C TRP A 221 0.07 16.14 6.56
N PHE A 222 0.22 14.88 6.98
CA PHE A 222 0.99 14.52 8.18
C PHE A 222 2.48 14.86 8.03
N ASP A 223 3.06 14.65 6.83
CA ASP A 223 4.41 15.09 6.48
C ASP A 223 4.46 15.75 5.10
N PRO A 224 4.06 17.04 5.00
CA PRO A 224 3.99 17.74 3.71
C PRO A 224 5.36 17.89 3.03
N GLU A 225 6.43 18.07 3.79
CA GLU A 225 7.78 18.19 3.27
C GLU A 225 8.25 16.87 2.65
N ALA A 226 7.93 15.75 3.27
CA ALA A 226 8.22 14.44 2.70
C ALA A 226 7.43 14.21 1.40
N ALA A 227 6.13 14.50 1.41
CA ALA A 227 5.29 14.38 0.22
C ALA A 227 5.80 15.26 -0.93
N HIS A 228 6.21 16.49 -0.65
CA HIS A 228 6.83 17.39 -1.63
C HIS A 228 8.13 16.81 -2.23
N ILE A 229 9.02 16.28 -1.40
CA ILE A 229 10.27 15.64 -1.87
C ILE A 229 9.95 14.45 -2.77
N VAL A 230 9.03 13.60 -2.35
CA VAL A 230 8.69 12.35 -3.06
C VAL A 230 7.99 12.65 -4.38
N LEU A 231 6.99 13.53 -4.41
CA LEU A 231 6.23 13.87 -5.61
C LEU A 231 7.07 14.58 -6.69
N ARG A 232 8.22 15.15 -6.33
CA ARG A 232 9.14 15.82 -7.26
C ARG A 232 10.31 14.95 -7.70
N ALA A 233 10.50 13.79 -7.08
CA ALA A 233 11.55 12.87 -7.44
C ALA A 233 11.33 12.24 -8.83
N PRO A 234 12.39 11.82 -9.55
CA PRO A 234 12.29 11.40 -10.94
C PRO A 234 11.77 9.96 -11.09
N TRP A 235 10.55 9.71 -10.61
CA TRP A 235 9.87 8.42 -10.81
C TRP A 235 9.58 8.17 -12.28
N LYS A 236 9.66 6.92 -12.71
CA LYS A 236 9.23 6.52 -14.06
C LYS A 236 7.72 6.57 -14.23
N LYS A 237 6.99 6.31 -13.17
CA LYS A 237 5.54 6.36 -13.12
C LYS A 237 5.09 6.59 -11.69
N ILE A 238 4.08 7.44 -11.53
CA ILE A 238 3.38 7.66 -10.25
C ILE A 238 1.90 7.38 -10.48
N VAL A 239 1.29 6.56 -9.61
CA VAL A 239 -0.14 6.26 -9.61
C VAL A 239 -0.71 6.64 -8.24
N CYS A 240 -1.78 7.38 -8.24
CA CYS A 240 -2.46 7.86 -7.04
C CYS A 240 -3.90 7.38 -6.98
N THR A 241 -4.25 6.74 -5.86
CA THR A 241 -5.63 6.47 -5.44
C THR A 241 -6.03 7.56 -4.46
N THR A 242 -6.85 8.51 -4.91
CA THR A 242 -7.24 9.66 -4.11
C THR A 242 -8.42 9.35 -3.17
N VAL A 243 -8.66 10.24 -2.19
CA VAL A 243 -9.90 10.26 -1.41
C VAL A 243 -11.13 10.22 -2.32
N ASP A 244 -11.09 10.97 -3.44
CA ASP A 244 -12.22 11.13 -4.37
C ASP A 244 -12.75 9.83 -4.94
N ILE A 245 -11.88 8.87 -5.21
CA ILE A 245 -12.31 7.54 -5.67
C ILE A 245 -12.59 6.61 -4.50
N SER A 246 -11.82 6.69 -3.42
CA SER A 246 -11.92 5.79 -2.26
C SER A 246 -13.25 5.94 -1.53
N VAL A 247 -13.86 7.14 -1.46
CA VAL A 247 -15.18 7.36 -0.86
C VAL A 247 -16.33 6.61 -1.58
N LYS A 248 -16.06 6.05 -2.76
CA LYS A 248 -17.01 5.18 -3.48
C LYS A 248 -17.04 3.75 -2.94
N THR A 249 -16.08 3.36 -2.11
CA THR A 249 -15.94 2.01 -1.54
C THR A 249 -16.14 2.02 -0.02
N ARG A 250 -16.76 0.97 0.52
CA ARG A 250 -17.16 0.92 1.92
C ARG A 250 -17.00 -0.47 2.51
N MET A 251 -16.32 -0.55 3.64
CA MET A 251 -16.41 -1.70 4.53
C MET A 251 -17.72 -1.64 5.30
N THR A 252 -18.50 -2.69 5.26
CA THR A 252 -19.77 -2.80 5.96
C THR A 252 -19.82 -4.08 6.80
N ASN A 253 -20.76 -4.16 7.75
CA ASN A 253 -20.98 -5.41 8.51
C ASN A 253 -21.29 -6.61 7.61
N GLU A 254 -22.00 -6.39 6.50
CA GLU A 254 -22.28 -7.45 5.52
C GLU A 254 -20.99 -7.95 4.88
N LEU A 255 -20.10 -7.03 4.46
CA LEU A 255 -18.82 -7.38 3.87
C LEU A 255 -17.91 -8.11 4.86
N ILE A 256 -17.81 -7.62 6.11
CA ILE A 256 -17.08 -8.29 7.20
C ILE A 256 -17.62 -9.71 7.41
N ASN A 257 -18.96 -9.87 7.45
CA ASN A 257 -19.59 -11.18 7.63
C ASN A 257 -19.30 -12.14 6.46
N LYS A 258 -19.25 -11.61 5.24
CA LYS A 258 -18.91 -12.39 4.04
C LYS A 258 -17.45 -12.87 4.09
N ILE A 259 -16.51 -11.99 4.47
CA ILE A 259 -15.09 -12.34 4.60
C ILE A 259 -14.89 -13.40 5.70
N LYS A 260 -15.41 -13.16 6.91
CA LYS A 260 -15.23 -14.07 8.06
C LYS A 260 -15.91 -15.42 7.92
N SER A 261 -16.74 -15.62 6.90
CA SER A 261 -17.30 -16.95 6.59
C SER A 261 -16.23 -17.95 6.12
N SER A 262 -15.08 -17.44 5.66
CA SER A 262 -13.90 -18.26 5.36
C SER A 262 -13.12 -18.59 6.64
N ASN A 263 -12.50 -19.78 6.67
CA ASN A 263 -11.62 -20.21 7.75
C ASN A 263 -10.15 -19.79 7.52
N SER A 264 -9.87 -18.93 6.54
CA SER A 264 -8.51 -18.43 6.33
C SER A 264 -8.05 -17.57 7.53
N PRO A 265 -6.77 -17.60 7.92
CA PRO A 265 -6.28 -16.77 9.03
C PRO A 265 -6.55 -15.27 8.83
N ALA A 266 -6.39 -14.75 7.60
CA ALA A 266 -6.67 -13.36 7.27
C ALA A 266 -8.17 -13.02 7.46
N ALA A 267 -9.06 -13.88 6.96
CA ALA A 267 -10.52 -13.68 7.11
C ALA A 267 -10.95 -13.68 8.57
N GLN A 268 -10.40 -14.60 9.37
CA GLN A 268 -10.70 -14.69 10.80
C GLN A 268 -10.12 -13.49 11.57
N TYR A 269 -8.95 -13.00 11.18
CA TYR A 269 -8.34 -11.81 11.74
C TYR A 269 -9.22 -10.58 11.52
N ILE A 270 -9.62 -10.31 10.26
CA ILE A 270 -10.52 -9.20 9.92
C ILE A 270 -11.87 -9.37 10.63
N GLY A 271 -12.50 -10.55 10.55
CA GLY A 271 -13.79 -10.81 11.16
C GLY A 271 -13.83 -10.65 12.69
N LYS A 272 -12.67 -10.77 13.35
CA LYS A 272 -12.55 -10.63 14.81
C LYS A 272 -12.24 -9.19 15.25
N TYR A 273 -11.43 -8.47 14.48
CA TYR A 273 -10.85 -7.22 14.97
C TYR A 273 -11.30 -5.98 14.21
N GLU A 274 -11.75 -6.08 12.95
CA GLU A 274 -12.29 -4.92 12.23
C GLU A 274 -13.46 -4.29 12.99
N ARG A 275 -13.44 -2.95 13.09
CA ARG A 275 -14.48 -2.18 13.80
C ARG A 275 -14.90 -0.99 12.94
N LEU A 276 -16.20 -0.93 12.67
CA LEU A 276 -16.78 0.20 11.96
C LEU A 276 -16.91 1.42 12.90
N ARG A 277 -16.51 2.59 12.42
CA ARG A 277 -16.68 3.88 13.11
C ARG A 277 -18.12 4.44 12.98
N GLY A 278 -19.07 3.63 12.56
CA GLY A 278 -20.46 3.97 12.32
C GLY A 278 -21.14 2.85 11.57
N SER A 279 -21.83 3.16 10.48
CA SER A 279 -22.45 2.15 9.61
C SER A 279 -21.43 1.54 8.61
N TYR A 280 -20.31 2.21 8.34
CA TYR A 280 -19.24 1.76 7.46
C TYR A 280 -17.94 2.50 7.75
N ASN A 281 -16.81 1.95 7.26
CA ASN A 281 -15.56 2.65 7.04
C ASN A 281 -15.35 2.79 5.52
N TYR A 282 -14.64 3.82 5.06
CA TYR A 282 -14.16 3.82 3.68
C TYR A 282 -13.00 2.82 3.52
N LEU A 283 -12.82 2.32 2.30
CA LEU A 283 -11.72 1.44 1.94
C LEU A 283 -10.68 2.28 1.19
N TRP A 284 -9.78 2.87 1.97
CA TRP A 284 -8.76 3.80 1.48
C TRP A 284 -7.65 3.05 0.73
N ASP A 285 -6.81 2.38 1.46
CA ASP A 285 -5.62 1.68 1.01
C ASP A 285 -5.93 0.39 0.29
N GLU A 286 -7.02 -0.26 0.66
CA GLU A 286 -7.47 -1.49 0.01
C GLU A 286 -7.77 -1.27 -1.47
N LEU A 287 -8.32 -0.10 -1.82
CA LEU A 287 -8.57 0.23 -3.22
C LEU A 287 -7.25 0.43 -3.98
N ALA A 288 -6.26 1.10 -3.39
CA ALA A 288 -4.95 1.31 -4.01
C ALA A 288 -4.24 -0.04 -4.27
N SER A 289 -4.23 -0.91 -3.27
CA SER A 289 -3.67 -2.28 -3.38
C SER A 289 -4.38 -3.10 -4.45
N ALA A 290 -5.72 -3.11 -4.46
CA ALA A 290 -6.52 -3.85 -5.42
C ALA A 290 -6.31 -3.33 -6.85
N ALA A 291 -6.27 -2.02 -7.03
CA ALA A 291 -6.05 -1.39 -8.33
C ALA A 291 -4.65 -1.67 -8.90
N TRP A 292 -3.64 -1.79 -8.03
CA TRP A 292 -2.32 -2.24 -8.46
C TRP A 292 -2.32 -3.72 -8.84
N LEU A 293 -3.02 -4.57 -8.10
CA LEU A 293 -3.13 -6.00 -8.40
C LEU A 293 -3.87 -6.25 -9.72
N ASP A 294 -4.98 -5.56 -9.94
CA ASP A 294 -5.75 -5.62 -11.19
C ASP A 294 -6.09 -4.20 -11.69
N PRO A 295 -5.24 -3.60 -12.56
CA PRO A 295 -5.49 -2.27 -13.11
C PRO A 295 -6.80 -2.12 -13.90
N SER A 296 -7.44 -3.22 -14.31
CA SER A 296 -8.72 -3.18 -15.00
C SER A 296 -9.93 -2.91 -14.07
N LEU A 297 -9.68 -2.80 -12.75
CA LEU A 297 -10.65 -2.27 -11.80
C LEU A 297 -10.94 -0.79 -12.06
N ILE A 298 -9.95 -0.05 -12.55
CA ILE A 298 -10.06 1.39 -12.80
C ILE A 298 -10.64 1.62 -14.18
N THR A 299 -11.86 2.16 -14.22
CA THR A 299 -12.62 2.41 -15.46
C THR A 299 -12.35 3.79 -16.05
N LYS A 300 -11.90 4.73 -15.21
CA LYS A 300 -11.50 6.08 -15.64
C LYS A 300 -10.29 6.56 -14.87
N LYS A 301 -9.35 7.15 -15.58
CA LYS A 301 -8.14 7.78 -15.03
C LYS A 301 -7.78 9.04 -15.80
N GLU A 302 -7.04 9.92 -15.18
CA GLU A 302 -6.51 11.15 -15.77
C GLU A 302 -5.10 11.41 -15.27
N ASN A 303 -4.35 12.26 -16.00
CA ASN A 303 -3.02 12.67 -15.58
C ASN A 303 -3.06 14.12 -15.14
N LEU A 304 -2.61 14.37 -13.91
CA LEU A 304 -2.41 15.71 -13.36
C LEU A 304 -0.97 15.86 -12.89
N TYR A 305 -0.48 17.08 -12.86
CA TYR A 305 0.76 17.41 -12.16
C TYR A 305 0.41 17.70 -10.71
N MET A 306 1.21 17.22 -9.77
CA MET A 306 0.87 17.28 -8.34
C MET A 306 2.04 17.78 -7.50
N ASP A 307 1.73 18.55 -6.46
CA ASP A 307 2.65 18.96 -5.41
C ASP A 307 1.84 19.25 -4.12
N ILE A 308 2.51 19.63 -3.05
CA ILE A 308 1.90 19.94 -1.76
C ILE A 308 2.17 21.39 -1.41
N GLU A 309 1.16 22.05 -0.80
CA GLU A 309 1.29 23.39 -0.25
C GLU A 309 2.19 23.39 0.99
N LEU A 310 3.29 24.14 0.92
CA LEU A 310 4.25 24.26 2.02
C LEU A 310 4.22 25.61 2.75
N ASP A 311 3.44 26.58 2.28
CA ASP A 311 3.28 27.83 2.99
C ASP A 311 2.52 27.60 4.31
N ARG A 312 3.11 28.10 5.42
CA ARG A 312 2.63 27.86 6.78
C ARG A 312 1.36 28.66 7.07
N GLY A 313 0.25 28.28 6.44
CA GLY A 313 -1.07 28.88 6.55
C GLY A 313 -2.17 27.84 6.75
N ALA A 314 -3.41 28.24 6.50
CA ALA A 314 -4.58 27.38 6.63
C ALA A 314 -4.53 26.16 5.67
N SER A 315 -3.85 26.31 4.55
CA SER A 315 -3.72 25.29 3.49
C SER A 315 -2.42 24.48 3.57
N TYR A 316 -1.60 24.62 4.61
CA TYR A 316 -0.36 23.88 4.77
C TYR A 316 -0.62 22.36 4.79
N GLY A 317 -0.07 21.68 3.79
CA GLY A 317 -0.29 20.26 3.56
C GLY A 317 -1.46 19.94 2.63
N ASP A 318 -2.13 20.94 2.05
CA ASP A 318 -3.17 20.72 1.05
C ASP A 318 -2.57 20.26 -0.29
N THR A 319 -3.31 19.42 -1.01
CA THR A 319 -2.92 18.92 -2.34
C THR A 319 -3.04 20.02 -3.40
N LEU A 320 -1.97 20.25 -4.15
CA LEU A 320 -1.93 21.14 -5.31
C LEU A 320 -1.93 20.30 -6.59
N THR A 321 -2.78 20.64 -7.55
CA THR A 321 -2.84 19.95 -8.84
C THR A 321 -2.98 20.91 -10.01
N TRP A 322 -2.41 20.56 -11.15
CA TRP A 322 -2.46 21.34 -12.38
C TRP A 322 -2.66 20.44 -13.61
N SER A 323 -3.32 20.99 -14.62
CA SER A 323 -3.31 20.43 -15.96
C SER A 323 -1.93 20.61 -16.63
N ASP A 324 -1.69 19.95 -17.76
CA ASP A 324 -0.44 20.11 -18.50
C ASP A 324 -0.19 21.54 -18.98
N VAL A 325 -1.25 22.29 -19.28
CA VAL A 325 -1.12 23.68 -19.78
C VAL A 325 -0.90 24.70 -18.66
N ASP A 326 -1.32 24.39 -17.41
CA ASP A 326 -1.31 25.33 -16.29
C ASP A 326 -0.25 25.02 -15.26
N LYS A 327 0.52 23.94 -15.45
CA LYS A 327 1.54 23.50 -14.49
C LYS A 327 2.63 24.55 -14.28
N PRO A 328 3.21 24.61 -13.07
CA PRO A 328 4.35 25.47 -12.80
C PRO A 328 5.53 25.17 -13.75
N LYS A 329 6.35 26.16 -14.03
CA LYS A 329 7.63 25.99 -14.77
C LYS A 329 8.73 25.35 -13.91
N ARG A 330 8.36 24.59 -12.91
CA ARG A 330 9.24 23.86 -11.99
C ARG A 330 9.14 22.37 -12.27
N ASP A 331 10.05 21.61 -11.68
CA ASP A 331 10.06 20.15 -11.80
C ASP A 331 8.92 19.51 -10.98
N VAL A 332 7.72 19.51 -11.54
CA VAL A 332 6.58 18.75 -11.03
C VAL A 332 6.37 17.51 -11.89
N GLN A 333 6.03 16.40 -11.26
CA GLN A 333 5.82 15.13 -11.94
C GLN A 333 4.36 14.93 -12.35
N SER A 334 4.16 14.22 -13.45
CA SER A 334 2.83 13.75 -13.85
C SER A 334 2.42 12.55 -13.02
N VAL A 335 1.23 12.59 -12.44
CA VAL A 335 0.63 11.55 -11.62
C VAL A 335 -0.62 11.02 -12.31
N GLU A 336 -0.70 9.71 -12.49
CA GLU A 336 -1.91 9.03 -12.95
C GLU A 336 -2.91 8.98 -11.79
N ILE A 337 -3.97 9.76 -11.88
CA ILE A 337 -5.06 9.83 -10.90
C ILE A 337 -6.14 8.82 -11.28
N GLN A 338 -6.52 7.96 -10.37
CA GLN A 338 -7.64 7.06 -10.53
C GLN A 338 -8.95 7.79 -10.22
N VAL A 339 -9.90 7.80 -11.16
CA VAL A 339 -11.11 8.65 -11.09
C VAL A 339 -12.37 7.83 -10.88
N ASP A 340 -12.46 6.65 -11.49
CA ASP A 340 -13.63 5.79 -11.36
C ASP A 340 -13.26 4.31 -11.43
N LEU A 341 -14.14 3.44 -10.89
CA LEU A 341 -13.85 2.02 -10.75
C LEU A 341 -15.09 1.15 -11.01
N ASP A 342 -14.84 -0.11 -11.34
CA ASP A 342 -15.83 -1.19 -11.29
C ASP A 342 -15.95 -1.70 -9.84
N THR A 343 -16.92 -1.16 -9.12
CA THR A 343 -17.14 -1.45 -7.69
C THR A 343 -17.49 -2.92 -7.44
N GLU A 344 -18.26 -3.56 -8.32
CA GLU A 344 -18.65 -4.97 -8.15
C GLU A 344 -17.42 -5.88 -8.29
N LYS A 345 -16.59 -5.60 -9.30
CA LYS A 345 -15.34 -6.32 -9.52
C LYS A 345 -14.37 -6.12 -8.37
N PHE A 346 -14.27 -4.89 -7.84
CA PHE A 346 -13.45 -4.58 -6.67
C PHE A 346 -13.89 -5.41 -5.45
N TYR A 347 -15.17 -5.37 -5.05
CA TYR A 347 -15.65 -6.12 -3.90
C TYR A 347 -15.49 -7.63 -4.07
N LYS A 348 -15.69 -8.14 -5.28
CA LYS A 348 -15.45 -9.56 -5.56
C LYS A 348 -14.00 -9.93 -5.30
N MET A 349 -13.07 -9.19 -5.88
CA MET A 349 -11.62 -9.43 -5.73
C MET A 349 -11.19 -9.29 -4.26
N PHE A 350 -11.67 -8.27 -3.57
CA PHE A 350 -11.40 -8.00 -2.16
C PHE A 350 -11.79 -9.20 -1.27
N VAL A 351 -13.02 -9.69 -1.43
CA VAL A 351 -13.49 -10.85 -0.68
C VAL A 351 -12.72 -12.11 -1.06
N ASP A 352 -12.50 -12.35 -2.34
CA ASP A 352 -11.84 -13.55 -2.83
C ASP A 352 -10.41 -13.65 -2.26
N LEU A 353 -9.64 -12.55 -2.30
CA LEU A 353 -8.27 -12.52 -1.77
C LEU A 353 -8.23 -12.68 -0.25
N LEU A 354 -9.01 -11.92 0.50
CA LEU A 354 -9.00 -11.98 1.97
C LEU A 354 -9.56 -13.29 2.51
N SER A 355 -10.40 -13.99 1.73
CA SER A 355 -10.93 -15.31 2.06
C SER A 355 -10.03 -16.45 1.61
N ALA A 356 -9.03 -16.18 0.77
CA ALA A 356 -8.12 -17.19 0.24
C ALA A 356 -7.20 -17.75 1.32
N LYS A 357 -6.66 -18.94 1.07
CA LYS A 357 -5.58 -19.51 1.89
C LYS A 357 -4.31 -18.68 1.66
N THR A 358 -3.65 -18.28 2.74
CA THR A 358 -2.38 -17.54 2.65
C THR A 358 -1.36 -18.33 1.83
N PRO A 359 -0.75 -17.72 0.80
CA PRO A 359 0.31 -18.36 0.04
C PRO A 359 1.49 -18.73 0.95
N PRO A 360 2.15 -19.88 0.70
CA PRO A 360 3.31 -20.26 1.49
C PRO A 360 4.43 -19.22 1.34
N PRO A 361 5.35 -19.14 2.32
CA PRO A 361 6.53 -18.31 2.25
C PRO A 361 7.26 -18.48 0.93
N SER A 362 7.70 -17.36 0.33
CA SER A 362 8.67 -17.41 -0.75
C SER A 362 9.96 -18.04 -0.19
N LYS A 363 10.62 -18.90 -0.97
CA LYS A 363 11.92 -19.44 -0.51
C LYS A 363 12.81 -18.25 -0.14
N PRO A 364 13.49 -18.29 1.02
CA PRO A 364 14.39 -17.20 1.37
C PRO A 364 15.38 -16.99 0.22
N PRO A 365 15.71 -15.72 -0.13
CA PRO A 365 16.79 -15.48 -1.06
C PRO A 365 18.02 -16.22 -0.52
N MET A 366 18.68 -17.00 -1.39
CA MET A 366 19.94 -17.68 -1.00
C MET A 366 20.93 -16.59 -0.54
N PRO A 367 21.67 -16.83 0.54
CA PRO A 367 22.59 -15.87 1.13
C PRO A 367 23.64 -15.36 0.14
#